data_7100d63c07337cae03dafef6440f2364
#
_entry.id   7100d63c07337cae03dafef6440f2364
#
_cell.length_a   1.000
_cell.length_b   1.000
_cell.length_c   1.000
_cell.angle_alpha   90.00
_cell.angle_beta   90.00
_cell.angle_gamma   90.00
#
_symmetry.space_group_name_H-M   'P 1'
#
loop_
_entity.id
_entity.type
_entity.pdbx_description
1 polymer ?
#
loop_
_entity_poly.entity_id
_entity_poly.type
_entity_poly.pdbx_seq_one_letter_code
_entity_poly.pdbx_strand_id
1 'polypeptide(L)'
;MHLTLTLETLLSQLGSFSWHLDVYKVLEKPLNPTMTMLIIDDELEEERDEQDEPLYPQTQGYQYFLSIANLQSIKANLVQQLPHATLHDIIHAVSYYYQNDAYMNLEG
;
A
#
# COMPACT_ATOMS: atom_id res chain seq x y z
N MET A 1 -8.53 -9.49 -10.71
CA MET A 1 -8.24 -8.10 -11.04
C MET A 1 -6.75 -7.81 -10.80
N HIS A 2 -6.10 -7.27 -11.82
CA HIS A 2 -4.71 -6.81 -11.71
C HIS A 2 -4.68 -5.36 -12.18
N LEU A 3 -4.50 -4.44 -11.25
CA LEU A 3 -4.49 -3.01 -11.55
C LEU A 3 -3.13 -2.41 -11.16
N THR A 4 -2.51 -1.68 -12.08
CA THR A 4 -1.27 -0.97 -11.78
C THR A 4 -1.52 0.54 -11.84
N LEU A 5 -0.91 1.28 -10.90
CA LEU A 5 -0.98 2.73 -10.86
C LEU A 5 0.21 3.24 -10.05
N THR A 6 0.45 4.56 -10.10
CA THR A 6 1.52 5.14 -9.30
C THR A 6 1.11 5.21 -7.82
N LEU A 7 2.11 5.25 -6.93
CA LEU A 7 1.84 5.40 -5.50
C LEU A 7 1.05 6.68 -5.21
N GLU A 8 1.43 7.81 -5.85
CA GLU A 8 0.71 9.07 -5.61
C GLU A 8 -0.76 8.97 -6.02
N THR A 9 -1.07 8.31 -7.15
CA THR A 9 -2.44 8.13 -7.59
C THR A 9 -3.20 7.22 -6.62
N LEU A 10 -2.58 6.13 -6.20
CA LEU A 10 -3.17 5.21 -5.22
C LEU A 10 -3.56 5.94 -3.94
N LEU A 11 -2.63 6.70 -3.37
CA LEU A 11 -2.88 7.40 -2.09
C LEU A 11 -3.93 8.48 -2.21
N SER A 12 -4.06 9.12 -3.39
CA SER A 12 -5.09 10.13 -3.62
C SER A 12 -6.48 9.54 -3.83
N GLN A 13 -6.57 8.24 -4.15
CA GLN A 13 -7.82 7.56 -4.49
C GLN A 13 -8.18 6.42 -3.52
N LEU A 14 -7.60 6.40 -2.33
CA LEU A 14 -7.80 5.28 -1.39
C LEU A 14 -9.27 5.02 -1.08
N GLY A 15 -10.09 6.06 -1.01
CA GLY A 15 -11.51 5.92 -0.72
C GLY A 15 -12.32 5.21 -1.81
N SER A 16 -11.76 5.10 -3.02
CA SER A 16 -12.43 4.43 -4.14
C SER A 16 -12.14 2.93 -4.21
N PHE A 17 -11.23 2.42 -3.38
CA PHE A 17 -10.86 1.00 -3.38
C PHE A 17 -11.47 0.26 -2.21
N SER A 18 -11.85 -0.99 -2.44
CA SER A 18 -12.36 -1.85 -1.37
C SER A 18 -11.25 -2.20 -0.38
N TRP A 19 -11.60 -2.21 0.91
CA TRP A 19 -10.65 -2.44 2.00
C TRP A 19 -9.92 -3.79 1.91
N HIS A 20 -10.55 -4.79 1.28
CA HIS A 20 -9.98 -6.15 1.25
C HIS A 20 -8.91 -6.36 0.18
N LEU A 21 -8.69 -5.38 -0.70
CA LEU A 21 -7.68 -5.49 -1.75
C LEU A 21 -6.28 -5.39 -1.17
N ASP A 22 -5.34 -6.10 -1.79
CA ASP A 22 -3.94 -6.10 -1.39
C ASP A 22 -3.09 -5.29 -2.35
N VAL A 23 -2.06 -4.65 -1.81
CA VAL A 23 -1.15 -3.78 -2.57
C VAL A 23 0.24 -4.39 -2.54
N TYR A 24 0.87 -4.42 -3.71
CA TYR A 24 2.23 -4.93 -3.90
C TYR A 24 3.11 -3.83 -4.46
N LYS A 25 4.39 -3.84 -4.09
CA LYS A 25 5.38 -2.89 -4.59
C LYS A 25 6.51 -3.62 -5.31
N VAL A 26 7.28 -2.87 -6.12
CA VAL A 26 8.46 -3.43 -6.78
C VAL A 26 9.47 -3.86 -5.71
N LEU A 27 10.07 -5.04 -5.92
CA LEU A 27 11.06 -5.60 -5.00
C LEU A 27 12.20 -4.64 -4.71
N GLU A 28 12.55 -4.53 -3.41
CA GLU A 28 13.73 -3.85 -2.93
C GLU A 28 13.87 -2.36 -3.29
N LYS A 29 12.76 -1.70 -3.65
CA LYS A 29 12.79 -0.27 -3.97
C LYS A 29 12.18 0.55 -2.84
N PRO A 30 12.81 1.69 -2.47
CA PRO A 30 12.21 2.60 -1.51
C PRO A 30 10.97 3.26 -2.11
N LEU A 31 10.08 3.75 -1.23
CA LEU A 31 8.87 4.40 -1.69
C LEU A 31 9.18 5.74 -2.33
N ASN A 32 8.52 6.00 -3.46
CA ASN A 32 8.54 7.32 -4.10
C ASN A 32 7.20 7.53 -4.81
N PRO A 33 6.78 8.80 -5.07
CA PRO A 33 5.44 9.08 -5.58
C PRO A 33 5.12 8.46 -6.93
N THR A 34 6.10 8.31 -7.81
CA THR A 34 5.88 7.85 -9.17
C THR A 34 6.11 6.36 -9.38
N MET A 35 6.47 5.63 -8.31
CA MET A 35 6.68 4.19 -8.43
C MET A 35 5.38 3.47 -8.74
N THR A 36 5.49 2.37 -9.48
CA THR A 36 4.33 1.55 -9.84
C THR A 36 3.94 0.65 -8.67
N MET A 37 2.64 0.63 -8.35
CA MET A 37 2.05 -0.26 -7.36
C MET A 37 1.09 -1.19 -8.08
N LEU A 38 0.98 -2.42 -7.58
CA LEU A 38 0.05 -3.42 -8.11
C LEU A 38 -1.03 -3.67 -7.06
N ILE A 39 -2.29 -3.63 -7.49
CA ILE A 39 -3.43 -3.93 -6.62
C ILE A 39 -4.09 -5.20 -7.15
N ILE A 40 -4.30 -6.17 -6.28
CA ILE A 40 -4.98 -7.42 -6.63
C ILE A 40 -6.04 -7.76 -5.60
N ASP A 41 -7.02 -8.55 -6.05
CA ASP A 41 -7.99 -9.19 -5.15
C ASP A 41 -7.49 -10.62 -4.91
N ASP A 42 -6.93 -10.86 -3.74
CA ASP A 42 -6.34 -12.15 -3.39
C ASP A 42 -7.33 -13.32 -3.56
N GLU A 43 -8.59 -13.09 -3.25
CA GLU A 43 -9.62 -14.13 -3.35
C GLU A 43 -9.87 -14.60 -4.79
N LEU A 44 -9.54 -13.76 -5.78
CA LEU A 44 -9.71 -14.09 -7.19
C LEU A 44 -8.49 -14.75 -7.82
N GLU A 45 -7.39 -14.87 -7.08
CA GLU A 45 -6.15 -15.45 -7.58
C GLU A 45 -6.16 -16.96 -7.45
N GLU A 46 -6.14 -17.67 -8.57
CA GLU A 46 -6.19 -19.13 -8.60
C GLU A 46 -4.83 -19.79 -8.49
N GLU A 47 -3.81 -19.20 -9.09
CA GLU A 47 -2.45 -19.74 -9.07
C GLU A 47 -1.69 -19.26 -7.85
N ARG A 48 -1.25 -20.22 -7.01
CA ARG A 48 -0.61 -19.93 -5.74
C ARG A 48 0.63 -20.78 -5.53
N ASP A 49 1.55 -20.30 -4.69
CA ASP A 49 2.74 -21.05 -4.33
C ASP A 49 2.47 -21.99 -3.14
N GLU A 50 3.52 -22.62 -2.61
CA GLU A 50 3.41 -23.58 -1.51
C GLU A 50 2.92 -22.96 -0.20
N GLN A 51 3.10 -21.64 -0.03
CA GLN A 51 2.64 -20.92 1.15
C GLN A 51 1.26 -20.31 0.94
N ASP A 52 0.57 -20.70 -0.13
CA ASP A 52 -0.74 -20.16 -0.50
C ASP A 52 -0.73 -18.67 -0.84
N GLU A 53 0.40 -18.18 -1.34
CA GLU A 53 0.53 -16.80 -1.81
C GLU A 53 0.30 -16.71 -3.31
N PRO A 54 -0.37 -15.64 -3.81
CA PRO A 54 -0.59 -15.51 -5.25
C PRO A 54 0.72 -15.50 -6.04
N LEU A 55 0.74 -16.20 -7.17
CA LEU A 55 1.93 -16.27 -8.01
C LEU A 55 2.10 -15.05 -8.91
N TYR A 56 1.01 -14.42 -9.35
CA TYR A 56 1.11 -13.33 -10.33
C TYR A 56 2.05 -12.20 -9.90
N PRO A 57 1.93 -11.65 -8.67
CA PRO A 57 2.85 -10.58 -8.26
C PRO A 57 4.30 -11.01 -8.28
N GLN A 58 4.58 -12.23 -7.85
CA GLN A 58 5.95 -12.77 -7.80
C GLN A 58 6.55 -12.85 -9.19
N THR A 59 5.78 -13.31 -10.18
CA THR A 59 6.27 -13.46 -11.56
C THR A 59 6.52 -12.11 -12.22
N GLN A 60 5.91 -11.03 -11.70
CA GLN A 60 6.04 -9.68 -12.25
C GLN A 60 7.05 -8.82 -11.49
N GLY A 61 7.76 -9.41 -10.52
CA GLY A 61 8.79 -8.70 -9.77
C GLY A 61 8.26 -7.82 -8.63
N TYR A 62 7.08 -8.15 -8.11
CA TYR A 62 6.46 -7.43 -6.98
C TYR A 62 6.53 -8.25 -5.71
N GLN A 63 6.53 -7.55 -4.59
CA GLN A 63 6.40 -8.15 -3.26
C GLN A 63 5.21 -7.53 -2.54
N TYR A 64 4.60 -8.30 -1.62
CA TYR A 64 3.50 -7.78 -0.81
C TYR A 64 3.96 -6.55 -0.02
N PHE A 65 3.11 -5.55 0.02
CA PHE A 65 3.39 -4.32 0.75
C PHE A 65 2.41 -4.16 1.92
N LEU A 66 1.19 -3.74 1.65
CA LEU A 66 0.14 -3.53 2.66
C LEU A 66 -1.21 -3.75 1.99
N SER A 67 -2.27 -3.92 2.81
CA SER A 67 -3.63 -3.95 2.27
C SER A 67 -4.16 -2.53 2.06
N ILE A 68 -5.22 -2.39 1.27
CA ILE A 68 -5.92 -1.11 1.14
C ILE A 68 -6.42 -0.66 2.53
N ALA A 69 -6.94 -1.59 3.33
CA ALA A 69 -7.39 -1.27 4.70
C ALA A 69 -6.28 -0.65 5.53
N ASN A 70 -5.06 -1.19 5.45
CA ASN A 70 -3.90 -0.62 6.14
C ASN A 70 -3.64 0.82 5.67
N LEU A 71 -3.62 1.04 4.36
CA LEU A 71 -3.33 2.36 3.81
C LEU A 71 -4.41 3.38 4.18
N GLN A 72 -5.68 2.98 4.14
CA GLN A 72 -6.79 3.84 4.56
C GLN A 72 -6.65 4.24 6.03
N SER A 73 -6.29 3.29 6.89
CA SER A 73 -6.11 3.54 8.33
C SER A 73 -4.93 4.45 8.60
N ILE A 74 -3.82 4.24 7.89
CA ILE A 74 -2.61 5.08 8.04
C ILE A 74 -2.94 6.52 7.67
N LYS A 75 -3.61 6.72 6.53
CA LYS A 75 -3.97 8.06 6.08
C LYS A 75 -4.93 8.73 7.05
N ALA A 76 -5.96 8.01 7.52
CA ALA A 76 -6.92 8.55 8.48
C ALA A 76 -6.26 8.95 9.79
N ASN A 77 -5.35 8.10 10.30
CA ASN A 77 -4.60 8.40 11.52
C ASN A 77 -3.74 9.65 11.37
N LEU A 78 -3.04 9.77 10.24
CA LEU A 78 -2.21 10.94 9.98
C LEU A 78 -3.03 12.22 9.88
N VAL A 79 -4.15 12.18 9.17
CA VAL A 79 -5.02 13.37 8.97
C VAL A 79 -5.61 13.85 10.30
N GLN A 80 -5.86 12.95 11.26
CA GLN A 80 -6.29 13.35 12.61
C GLN A 80 -5.22 14.17 13.33
N GLN A 81 -3.95 13.84 13.12
CA GLN A 81 -2.83 14.55 13.74
C GLN A 81 -2.40 15.76 12.92
N LEU A 82 -2.56 15.70 11.60
CA LEU A 82 -2.10 16.73 10.67
C LEU A 82 -3.18 16.92 9.58
N PRO A 83 -4.22 17.75 9.85
CA PRO A 83 -5.36 17.91 8.93
C PRO A 83 -4.99 18.37 7.52
N HIS A 84 -3.85 19.04 7.36
CA HIS A 84 -3.38 19.52 6.05
C HIS A 84 -2.20 18.71 5.53
N ALA A 85 -2.16 17.40 5.87
CA ALA A 85 -1.08 16.53 5.43
C ALA A 85 -0.93 16.55 3.91
N THR A 86 0.30 16.71 3.45
CA THR A 86 0.63 16.66 2.03
C THR A 86 0.82 15.22 1.58
N LEU A 87 0.93 15.01 0.28
CA LEU A 87 1.27 13.69 -0.26
C LEU A 87 2.59 13.18 0.34
N HIS A 88 3.58 14.06 0.46
CA HIS A 88 4.87 13.70 1.06
C HIS A 88 4.70 13.21 2.50
N ASP A 89 3.87 13.89 3.28
CA ASP A 89 3.58 13.49 4.67
C ASP A 89 2.92 12.11 4.72
N ILE A 90 2.00 11.84 3.79
CA ILE A 90 1.30 10.55 3.72
C ILE A 90 2.28 9.43 3.37
N ILE A 91 3.16 9.65 2.39
CA ILE A 91 4.17 8.66 2.00
C ILE A 91 5.10 8.38 3.18
N HIS A 92 5.50 9.40 3.92
CA HIS A 92 6.36 9.24 5.09
C HIS A 92 5.66 8.39 6.17
N ALA A 93 4.37 8.65 6.42
CA ALA A 93 3.60 7.86 7.40
C ALA A 93 3.44 6.40 6.97
N VAL A 94 3.22 6.16 5.68
CA VAL A 94 3.11 4.82 5.12
C VAL A 94 4.44 4.07 5.25
N SER A 95 5.55 4.74 4.91
CA SER A 95 6.88 4.16 5.06
C SER A 95 7.18 3.80 6.51
N TYR A 96 6.84 4.69 7.43
CA TYR A 96 7.04 4.44 8.86
C TYR A 96 6.25 3.21 9.32
N TYR A 97 4.96 3.12 8.95
CA TYR A 97 4.13 1.97 9.31
C TYR A 97 4.71 0.67 8.76
N TYR A 98 5.14 0.69 7.50
CA TYR A 98 5.69 -0.50 6.85
C TYR A 98 6.95 -1.01 7.56
N GLN A 99 7.79 -0.08 8.04
CA GLN A 99 9.05 -0.43 8.71
C GLN A 99 8.86 -0.81 10.18
N ASN A 100 7.88 -0.24 10.87
CA ASN A 100 7.74 -0.35 12.31
C ASN A 100 6.48 -1.08 12.78
N ASP A 101 5.59 -1.42 11.85
CA ASP A 101 4.29 -2.04 12.16
C ASP A 101 3.49 -1.24 13.20
N ALA A 102 3.58 0.08 13.11
CA ALA A 102 2.94 1.00 14.04
C ALA A 102 2.70 2.36 13.37
N TYR A 103 1.65 3.05 13.80
CA TYR A 103 1.36 4.38 13.30
C TYR A 103 2.40 5.39 13.80
N MET A 104 2.74 6.33 12.90
CA MET A 104 3.63 7.42 13.25
C MET A 104 2.92 8.37 14.21
N ASN A 105 3.59 8.74 15.32
CA ASN A 105 3.07 9.65 16.32
C ASN A 105 3.82 10.98 16.22
N LEU A 106 3.13 12.04 15.78
CA LEU A 106 3.74 13.35 15.59
C LEU A 106 3.94 14.13 16.91
N GLU A 107 3.25 13.74 17.96
CA GLU A 107 3.35 14.43 19.25
C GLU A 107 4.43 13.86 20.17
N GLY A 108 4.98 12.78 19.82
CA GLY A 108 5.93 12.15 20.69
C GLY A 108 6.87 11.27 20.07
#